data_ad5c814945b453e020cf6f8f8e0610b8
#
_entry.id   ad5c814945b453e020cf6f8f8e0610b8
#
_cell.length_a   1.000
_cell.length_b   1.000
_cell.length_c   1.000
_cell.angle_alpha   90.00
_cell.angle_beta   90.00
_cell.angle_gamma   90.00
#
_symmetry.space_group_name_H-M   'P 1'
#
loop_
_entity.id
_entity.type
_entity.pdbx_description
1 polymer ?
#
loop_
_entity_poly.entity_id
_entity_poly.type
_entity_poly.pdbx_seq_one_letter_code
_entity_poly.pdbx_strand_id
1 'polypeptide(L)' 'MTEEITELAMLQFTKEQICTILDVSEIDDQAYQRGLLLAEAEVRKSILTMAKQGSSPAQKEYLQLIKNRQENESF' A
#
# COMPACT_ATOMS: atom_id res chain seq x y z
N MET A 1 11.98 -8.51 13.66
CA MET A 1 10.51 -8.51 13.78
C MET A 1 9.84 -7.42 12.97
N THR A 2 10.38 -6.22 12.95
CA THR A 2 9.80 -5.11 12.18
C THR A 2 9.61 -5.43 10.70
N GLU A 3 10.60 -6.05 10.07
CA GLU A 3 10.52 -6.45 8.66
C GLU A 3 9.42 -7.46 8.40
N GLU A 4 9.24 -8.40 9.32
CA GLU A 4 8.20 -9.41 9.21
C GLU A 4 6.81 -8.79 9.29
N ILE A 5 6.64 -7.82 10.19
CA ILE A 5 5.38 -7.09 10.31
C ILE A 5 5.06 -6.35 9.01
N THR A 6 6.06 -5.65 8.46
CA THR A 6 5.90 -4.92 7.20
C THR A 6 5.51 -5.85 6.05
N GLU A 7 6.19 -6.99 5.92
CA GLU A 7 5.90 -7.96 4.86
C GLU A 7 4.49 -8.54 4.98
N LEU A 8 4.07 -8.88 6.20
CA LEU A 8 2.74 -9.44 6.42
C LEU A 8 1.65 -8.39 6.18
N ALA A 9 1.91 -7.14 6.53
CA ALA A 9 0.99 -6.05 6.23
C ALA A 9 0.85 -5.84 4.72
N MET A 10 1.95 -5.97 3.96
CA MET A 10 1.89 -5.90 2.50
C MET A 10 0.99 -6.99 1.91
N LEU A 11 0.91 -8.14 2.55
CA LEU A 11 0.03 -9.23 2.14
C LEU A 11 -1.42 -9.01 2.59
N GLN A 12 -1.71 -7.88 3.20
CA GLN A 12 -3.05 -7.45 3.60
C GLN A 12 -3.63 -8.20 4.80
N PHE A 13 -2.78 -8.79 5.64
CA PHE A 13 -3.23 -9.36 6.90
C PHE A 13 -3.58 -8.23 7.87
N THR A 14 -4.59 -8.45 8.70
CA THR A 14 -4.95 -7.52 9.75
C THR A 14 -3.91 -7.54 10.88
N LYS A 15 -3.93 -6.52 11.74
CA LYS A 15 -3.05 -6.50 12.92
C LYS A 15 -3.23 -7.75 13.78
N GLU A 16 -4.49 -8.15 14.01
CA GLU A 16 -4.79 -9.34 14.81
C GLU A 16 -4.21 -10.60 14.19
N GLN A 17 -4.34 -10.73 12.87
CA GLN A 17 -3.80 -11.89 12.16
C GLN A 17 -2.27 -11.93 12.25
N ILE A 18 -1.62 -10.77 12.13
CA ILE A 18 -0.17 -10.67 12.23
C ILE A 18 0.28 -11.04 13.64
N CYS A 19 -0.42 -10.57 14.67
CA CYS A 19 -0.13 -10.95 16.05
C CYS A 19 -0.22 -12.46 16.23
N THR A 20 -1.22 -13.09 15.64
CA THR A 20 -1.39 -14.54 15.71
C THR A 20 -0.26 -15.27 14.98
N ILE A 21 0.09 -14.81 13.78
CA ILE A 21 1.17 -15.42 12.98
C ILE A 21 2.50 -15.36 13.72
N LEU A 22 2.82 -14.22 14.30
CA LEU A 22 4.09 -13.98 14.97
C LEU A 22 4.10 -14.41 16.45
N ASP A 23 2.95 -14.83 16.95
CA ASP A 23 2.76 -15.24 18.35
C ASP A 23 3.17 -14.13 19.33
N VAL A 24 2.66 -12.94 19.10
CA VAL A 24 2.89 -11.77 19.94
C VAL A 24 1.55 -11.12 20.30
N SER A 25 1.54 -10.32 21.37
CA SER A 25 0.32 -9.64 21.82
C SER A 25 0.11 -8.29 21.12
N GLU A 26 1.19 -7.67 20.65
CA GLU A 26 1.14 -6.38 19.98
C GLU A 26 2.20 -6.30 18.90
N ILE A 27 1.97 -5.45 17.91
CA ILE A 27 2.94 -5.19 16.86
C ILE A 27 3.16 -3.67 16.73
N ASP A 28 4.31 -3.29 16.18
CA ASP A 28 4.65 -1.91 15.89
C ASP A 28 3.70 -1.36 14.83
N ASP A 29 2.92 -0.36 15.20
CA ASP A 29 1.94 0.26 14.32
C ASP A 29 2.60 0.92 13.10
N GLN A 30 3.76 1.54 13.28
CA GLN A 30 4.48 2.18 12.17
C GLN A 30 4.92 1.15 11.14
N ALA A 31 5.41 0.00 11.59
CA ALA A 31 5.81 -1.07 10.66
C ALA A 31 4.59 -1.59 9.90
N TYR A 32 3.46 -1.71 10.57
CA TYR A 32 2.22 -2.13 9.95
C TYR A 32 1.76 -1.12 8.88
N GLN A 33 1.71 0.17 9.21
CA GLN A 33 1.32 1.22 8.28
C GLN A 33 2.28 1.31 7.10
N ARG A 34 3.58 1.16 7.37
CA ARG A 34 4.58 1.14 6.30
C ARG A 34 4.30 0.03 5.30
N GLY A 35 3.96 -1.17 5.79
CA GLY A 35 3.64 -2.30 4.93
C GLY A 35 2.45 -2.02 4.03
N LEU A 36 1.38 -1.45 4.58
CA LEU A 36 0.20 -1.09 3.79
C LEU A 36 0.54 -0.08 2.69
N LEU A 37 1.34 0.94 3.03
CA LEU A 37 1.74 1.95 2.05
C LEU A 37 2.68 1.39 0.99
N LEU A 38 3.59 0.49 1.36
CA LEU A 38 4.47 -0.15 0.38
C LEU A 38 3.69 -1.00 -0.61
N ALA A 39 2.65 -1.69 -0.15
CA ALA A 39 1.78 -2.46 -1.03
C ALA A 39 1.06 -1.53 -2.03
N GLU A 40 0.54 -0.41 -1.54
CA GLU A 40 -0.07 0.58 -2.42
C GLU A 40 0.93 1.12 -3.43
N ALA A 41 2.17 1.39 -3.00
CA ALA A 41 3.21 1.89 -3.88
C ALA A 41 3.50 0.92 -5.02
N GLU A 42 3.53 -0.39 -4.73
CA GLU A 42 3.76 -1.39 -5.76
C GLU A 42 2.62 -1.42 -6.79
N VAL A 43 1.38 -1.32 -6.33
CA VAL A 43 0.23 -1.27 -7.23
C VAL A 43 0.28 -0.01 -8.10
N ARG A 44 0.59 1.14 -7.49
CA ARG A 44 0.69 2.40 -8.22
C ARG A 44 1.80 2.37 -9.27
N LYS A 45 2.93 1.72 -8.97
CA LYS A 45 4.01 1.52 -9.95
C LYS A 45 3.51 0.72 -11.15
N SER A 46 2.75 -0.35 -10.89
CA SER A 46 2.18 -1.18 -11.96
C SER A 46 1.21 -0.38 -12.83
N ILE A 47 0.38 0.44 -12.21
CA ILE A 47 -0.57 1.30 -12.92
C ILE A 47 0.19 2.27 -13.84
N LEU A 48 1.23 2.90 -13.31
CA LEU A 48 2.05 3.84 -14.10
C LEU A 48 2.71 3.14 -15.29
N THR A 49 3.28 1.97 -15.05
CA THR A 49 3.92 1.17 -16.11
C THR A 49 2.93 0.84 -17.22
N MET A 50 1.74 0.36 -16.85
CA MET A 50 0.71 0.01 -17.82
C MET A 50 0.17 1.24 -18.56
N ALA A 51 0.03 2.37 -17.85
CA ALA A 51 -0.41 3.62 -18.46
C ALA A 51 0.59 4.10 -19.52
N LYS A 52 1.89 3.99 -19.24
CA LYS A 52 2.95 4.34 -20.18
C LYS A 52 2.93 3.43 -21.41
N GLN A 53 2.47 2.19 -21.25
CA GLN A 53 2.36 1.23 -22.34
C GLN A 53 1.07 1.41 -23.16
N GLY A 54 0.25 2.39 -22.82
CA GLY A 54 -0.94 2.73 -23.56
C GLY A 54 -2.25 2.14 -23.07
N SER A 55 -2.25 1.51 -21.91
CA SER A 55 -3.50 0.97 -21.32
C SER A 55 -4.43 2.10 -20.91
N SER A 56 -5.59 2.21 -21.57
CA SER A 56 -6.58 3.25 -21.24
C SER A 56 -7.13 3.12 -19.82
N PRO A 57 -7.48 1.93 -19.33
CA PRO A 57 -7.92 1.80 -17.94
C PRO A 57 -6.86 2.26 -16.95
N ALA A 58 -5.59 1.89 -17.17
CA ALA A 58 -4.49 2.30 -16.30
C ALA A 58 -4.28 3.81 -16.33
N GLN A 59 -4.43 4.44 -17.50
CA GLN A 59 -4.33 5.89 -17.64
C GLN A 59 -5.41 6.60 -16.82
N LYS A 60 -6.64 6.10 -16.83
CA LYS A 60 -7.73 6.65 -16.03
C LYS A 60 -7.44 6.52 -14.54
N GLU A 61 -6.94 5.37 -14.11
CA GLU A 61 -6.59 5.15 -12.72
C GLU A 61 -5.45 6.05 -12.28
N TYR A 62 -4.44 6.22 -13.14
CA TYR A 62 -3.32 7.09 -12.82
C TYR A 62 -3.78 8.55 -12.68
N LEU A 63 -4.65 9.03 -13.57
CA LEU A 63 -5.21 10.37 -13.47
C LEU A 63 -6.02 10.54 -12.18
N GLN A 64 -6.73 9.50 -11.76
CA GLN A 64 -7.46 9.53 -10.49
C GLN A 64 -6.51 9.64 -9.30
N LEU A 65 -5.36 8.98 -9.34
CA LEU A 65 -4.35 9.10 -8.29
C LEU A 65 -3.83 10.54 -8.20
N ILE A 66 -3.57 11.17 -9.34
CA ILE A 66 -3.13 12.57 -9.39
C ILE A 66 -4.20 13.48 -8.78
N LYS A 67 -5.45 13.27 -9.15
CA LYS A 67 -6.58 14.05 -8.64
C LYS A 67 -6.71 13.91 -7.13
N ASN A 68 -6.63 12.67 -6.63
CA ASN A 68 -6.71 12.42 -5.19
C ASN A 68 -5.58 13.12 -4.43
N ARG A 69 -4.37 13.11 -4.97
CA ARG A 69 -3.25 13.81 -4.36
C ARG A 69 -3.50 15.31 -4.30
N GLN A 70 -3.98 15.90 -5.39
CA GLN A 70 -4.28 17.32 -5.46
C GLN A 70 -5.36 17.71 -4.45
N GLU A 71 -6.40 16.91 -4.31
CA GLU A 71 -7.47 17.15 -3.35
C GLU A 71 -6.94 17.10 -1.91
N ASN A 72 -6.04 16.17 -1.62
CA ASN A 72 -5.46 16.04 -0.29
C ASN A 72 -4.48 17.17 0.05
N GLU A 73 -3.88 17.79 -0.96
CA GLU A 73 -2.95 18.91 -0.78
C GLU A 73 -3.66 20.28 -0.82
N SER A 74 -4.92 20.31 -1.24
CA SER A 74 -5.69 21.55 -1.35
C SER A 74 -6.33 21.90 -0.01
N PHE A 75 -5.98 23.03 0.54
CA PHE A 75 -6.51 23.53 1.80
C PHE A 75 -7.19 24.87 1.60
#